data_665acaa012e09d24f9ebc7dd591e9eaf
#
_entry.id   665acaa012e09d24f9ebc7dd591e9eaf
#
_cell.length_a   1.000
_cell.length_b   1.000
_cell.length_c   1.000
_cell.angle_alpha   90.00
_cell.angle_beta   90.00
_cell.angle_gamma   90.00
#
_symmetry.space_group_name_H-M   'P 1'
#
loop_
_entity.id
_entity.type
_entity.pdbx_description
1 polymer ?
#
loop_
_entity_poly.entity_id
_entity_poly.type
_entity_poly.pdbx_seq_one_letter_code
_entity_poly.pdbx_strand_id
1 'polypeptide(L)'
;AIIRARGTRYNDQMWLTRLPAALSPLRYYNYRLLFGGLLVSILGSMMRNAVVLWHVTLLVPEDQRAIALGVVGLVRIVPIVLFSLFAGVIADRYDRRRILLVVNGILGLLSVTLAVLTLNGSVNLFILYAISAAMSGIGTFDNPARQSLFPVLLPDKELPRAISLNMILFQVASVGGPAIGGLLIARAGVGWAYVFDAASFIALFLALLFMRNVPQRPTEQRAAFSLGAVRDGFRFVFGTPLIRSSMLLDFFATFFASAMALLPIYAQ
;
A
#
# COMPACT_ATOMS: atom_id res chain seq x y z
N ALA A 1 -4.32 37.93 21.23
CA ALA A 1 -3.42 37.15 22.04
C ALA A 1 -2.57 36.29 21.12
N ILE A 2 -1.29 36.63 21.03
CA ILE A 2 -0.29 36.04 20.11
C ILE A 2 0.11 34.69 20.68
N ILE A 3 -0.27 33.59 20.02
CA ILE A 3 0.26 32.27 20.31
C ILE A 3 1.66 32.19 19.69
N ARG A 4 2.67 32.42 20.53
CA ARG A 4 4.08 32.11 20.22
C ARG A 4 4.20 30.60 20.01
N ALA A 5 4.30 30.15 18.77
CA ALA A 5 4.77 28.81 18.44
C ALA A 5 6.20 28.65 19.02
N ARG A 6 6.34 27.80 20.03
CA ARG A 6 7.65 27.35 20.54
C ARG A 6 8.39 26.67 19.41
N GLY A 7 9.44 27.33 18.93
CA GLY A 7 10.38 26.79 17.96
C GLY A 7 10.98 25.49 18.49
N THR A 8 10.55 24.38 17.94
CA THR A 8 11.27 23.13 18.03
C THR A 8 12.63 23.31 17.37
N ARG A 9 13.69 23.04 18.10
CA ARG A 9 15.10 23.17 17.66
C ARG A 9 15.30 22.45 16.32
N TYR A 10 15.39 23.25 15.28
CA TYR A 10 15.57 22.83 13.89
C TYR A 10 17.06 22.81 13.55
N ASN A 11 17.87 22.20 14.38
CA ASN A 11 19.30 22.26 14.21
C ASN A 11 19.97 20.90 14.45
N ASP A 12 19.72 19.95 13.55
CA ASP A 12 20.56 18.77 13.45
C ASP A 12 20.61 18.27 12.01
N GLN A 13 21.47 18.83 11.21
CA GLN A 13 22.14 18.23 10.05
C GLN A 13 22.36 19.24 8.91
N MET A 14 23.50 19.87 8.91
CA MET A 14 23.95 20.86 7.91
C MET A 14 23.98 20.31 6.45
N TRP A 15 24.03 18.98 6.26
CA TRP A 15 23.93 18.35 4.94
C TRP A 15 22.51 18.40 4.31
N LEU A 16 21.46 18.50 5.14
CA LEU A 16 20.07 18.60 4.67
C LEU A 16 19.76 19.96 4.03
N THR A 17 20.56 20.99 4.30
CA THR A 17 20.39 22.32 3.68
C THR A 17 20.79 22.33 2.21
N ARG A 18 21.61 21.38 1.76
CA ARG A 18 22.10 21.26 0.38
C ARG A 18 21.24 20.35 -0.51
N LEU A 19 20.13 19.79 0.00
CA LEU A 19 19.27 18.93 -0.81
C LEU A 19 18.65 19.74 -1.97
N PRO A 20 18.60 19.16 -3.19
CA PRO A 20 17.86 19.72 -4.31
C PRO A 20 16.41 20.05 -3.92
N ALA A 21 15.82 21.06 -4.55
CA ALA A 21 14.46 21.50 -4.23
C ALA A 21 13.43 20.38 -4.33
N ALA A 22 13.62 19.41 -5.24
CA ALA A 22 12.75 18.24 -5.38
C ALA A 22 12.76 17.32 -4.13
N LEU A 23 13.86 17.28 -3.37
CA LEU A 23 14.02 16.45 -2.18
C LEU A 23 13.77 17.23 -0.88
N SER A 24 13.31 18.48 -0.96
CA SER A 24 13.07 19.32 0.22
C SER A 24 12.12 18.72 1.27
N PRO A 25 11.10 17.90 0.96
CA PRO A 25 10.28 17.25 1.97
C PRO A 25 11.07 16.32 2.91
N LEU A 26 12.19 15.74 2.46
CA LEU A 26 13.05 14.88 3.27
C LEU A 26 13.80 15.63 4.38
N ARG A 27 13.77 16.95 4.39
CA ARG A 27 14.28 17.77 5.50
C ARG A 27 13.45 17.61 6.78
N TYR A 28 12.17 17.26 6.63
CA TYR A 28 11.27 17.05 7.76
C TYR A 28 11.45 15.66 8.34
N TYR A 29 11.84 15.58 9.61
CA TYR A 29 12.21 14.33 10.29
C TYR A 29 11.13 13.25 10.16
N ASN A 30 9.87 13.56 10.50
CA ASN A 30 8.79 12.59 10.44
C ASN A 30 8.47 12.13 9.02
N TYR A 31 8.55 13.05 8.03
CA TYR A 31 8.35 12.69 6.63
C TYR A 31 9.48 11.79 6.11
N ARG A 32 10.73 12.07 6.47
CA ARG A 32 11.89 11.24 6.09
C ARG A 32 11.78 9.82 6.63
N LEU A 33 11.34 9.67 7.90
CA LEU A 33 11.07 8.34 8.48
C LEU A 33 9.97 7.62 7.73
N LEU A 34 8.85 8.33 7.46
CA LEU A 34 7.73 7.77 6.70
C LEU A 34 8.17 7.34 5.30
N PHE A 35 8.88 8.22 4.58
CA PHE A 35 9.35 7.96 3.22
C PHE A 35 10.27 6.74 3.15
N GLY A 36 11.26 6.65 4.06
CA GLY A 36 12.15 5.49 4.13
C GLY A 36 11.43 4.18 4.46
N GLY A 37 10.53 4.22 5.45
CA GLY A 37 9.71 3.06 5.80
C GLY A 37 8.79 2.64 4.65
N LEU A 38 8.16 3.61 3.95
CA LEU A 38 7.31 3.36 2.80
C LEU A 38 8.09 2.77 1.62
N LEU A 39 9.29 3.26 1.35
CA LEU A 39 10.12 2.72 0.27
C LEU A 39 10.34 1.22 0.44
N VAL A 40 10.74 0.80 1.64
CA VAL A 40 10.99 -0.62 1.94
C VAL A 40 9.68 -1.42 1.92
N SER A 41 8.62 -0.91 2.54
CA SER A 41 7.35 -1.62 2.66
C SER A 41 6.61 -1.76 1.32
N ILE A 42 6.58 -0.70 0.47
CA ILE A 42 5.94 -0.78 -0.84
C ILE A 42 6.74 -1.71 -1.76
N LEU A 43 8.07 -1.65 -1.70
CA LEU A 43 8.94 -2.53 -2.48
C LEU A 43 8.69 -4.01 -2.09
N GLY A 44 8.62 -4.32 -0.78
CA GLY A 44 8.23 -5.65 -0.29
C GLY A 44 6.84 -6.08 -0.79
N SER A 45 5.85 -5.20 -0.71
CA SER A 45 4.49 -5.49 -1.16
C SER A 45 4.39 -5.73 -2.66
N MET A 46 5.12 -4.95 -3.50
CA MET A 46 5.17 -5.16 -4.95
C MET A 46 5.88 -6.47 -5.30
N MET A 47 6.96 -6.78 -4.59
CA MET A 47 7.64 -8.07 -4.65
C MET A 47 6.69 -9.22 -4.32
N ARG A 48 6.01 -9.17 -3.15
CA ARG A 48 5.06 -10.21 -2.74
C ARG A 48 3.95 -10.42 -3.77
N ASN A 49 3.44 -9.34 -4.39
CA ASN A 49 2.41 -9.46 -5.42
C ASN A 49 2.85 -10.35 -6.58
N ALA A 50 4.09 -10.18 -7.07
CA ALA A 50 4.67 -11.03 -8.11
C ALA A 50 4.95 -12.46 -7.60
N VAL A 51 5.48 -12.58 -6.37
CA VAL A 51 5.79 -13.87 -5.74
C VAL A 51 4.55 -14.72 -5.52
N VAL A 52 3.42 -14.12 -5.13
CA VAL A 52 2.15 -14.85 -4.97
C VAL A 52 1.67 -15.42 -6.31
N LEU A 53 1.76 -14.65 -7.39
CA LEU A 53 1.38 -15.14 -8.72
C LEU A 53 2.27 -16.32 -9.13
N TRP A 54 3.57 -16.22 -8.91
CA TRP A 54 4.50 -17.32 -9.16
C TRP A 54 4.20 -18.53 -8.28
N HIS A 55 3.97 -18.34 -6.98
CA HIS A 55 3.69 -19.43 -6.03
C HIS A 55 2.42 -20.21 -6.41
N VAL A 56 1.39 -19.53 -6.91
CA VAL A 56 0.18 -20.19 -7.44
C VAL A 56 0.53 -21.15 -8.56
N THR A 57 1.41 -20.79 -9.49
CA THR A 57 1.79 -21.69 -10.60
C THR A 57 2.55 -22.93 -10.15
N LEU A 58 3.18 -22.90 -8.97
CA LEU A 58 3.85 -24.06 -8.38
C LEU A 58 2.89 -25.02 -7.66
N LEU A 59 1.70 -24.54 -7.28
CA LEU A 59 0.71 -25.30 -6.50
C LEU A 59 -0.34 -25.97 -7.36
N VAL A 60 -0.40 -25.69 -8.67
CA VAL A 60 -1.42 -26.22 -9.57
C VAL A 60 -0.79 -26.84 -10.83
N PRO A 61 -1.45 -27.84 -11.44
CA PRO A 61 -1.07 -28.39 -12.73
C PRO A 61 -1.07 -27.32 -13.84
N GLU A 62 -0.36 -27.59 -14.95
CA GLU A 62 -0.18 -26.61 -16.02
C GLU A 62 -1.50 -26.16 -16.67
N ASP A 63 -2.41 -27.08 -16.88
CA ASP A 63 -3.73 -26.83 -17.47
C ASP A 63 -4.63 -25.95 -16.61
N GLN A 64 -4.37 -25.84 -15.30
CA GLN A 64 -5.17 -25.04 -14.36
C GLN A 64 -4.54 -23.69 -14.01
N ARG A 65 -3.29 -23.42 -14.43
CA ARG A 65 -2.56 -22.20 -14.07
C ARG A 65 -3.29 -20.92 -14.44
N ALA A 66 -3.85 -20.83 -15.63
CA ALA A 66 -4.55 -19.64 -16.12
C ALA A 66 -5.79 -19.33 -15.24
N ILE A 67 -6.58 -20.36 -14.91
CA ILE A 67 -7.76 -20.22 -14.06
C ILE A 67 -7.34 -19.85 -12.65
N ALA A 68 -6.35 -20.51 -12.08
CA ALA A 68 -5.86 -20.24 -10.74
C ALA A 68 -5.33 -18.81 -10.59
N LEU A 69 -4.60 -18.28 -11.58
CA LEU A 69 -4.14 -16.89 -11.60
C LEU A 69 -5.31 -15.91 -11.72
N GLY A 70 -6.33 -16.23 -12.52
CA GLY A 70 -7.56 -15.43 -12.61
C GLY A 70 -8.30 -15.36 -11.27
N VAL A 71 -8.39 -16.47 -10.56
CA VAL A 71 -9.00 -16.53 -9.22
C VAL A 71 -8.25 -15.66 -8.20
N VAL A 72 -6.90 -15.53 -8.28
CA VAL A 72 -6.16 -14.58 -7.43
C VAL A 72 -6.72 -13.16 -7.56
N GLY A 73 -7.00 -12.75 -8.80
CA GLY A 73 -7.58 -11.42 -9.06
C GLY A 73 -8.94 -11.25 -8.38
N LEU A 74 -9.84 -12.22 -8.53
CA LEU A 74 -11.18 -12.21 -7.92
C LEU A 74 -11.10 -12.21 -6.39
N VAL A 75 -10.29 -13.08 -5.82
CA VAL A 75 -10.09 -13.21 -4.37
C VAL A 75 -9.56 -11.92 -3.74
N ARG A 76 -8.76 -11.15 -4.47
CA ARG A 76 -8.24 -9.85 -4.01
C ARG A 76 -9.25 -8.72 -4.16
N ILE A 77 -9.97 -8.67 -5.30
CA ILE A 77 -10.86 -7.53 -5.61
C ILE A 77 -12.09 -7.51 -4.71
N VAL A 78 -12.63 -8.67 -4.35
CA VAL A 78 -13.84 -8.76 -3.51
C VAL A 78 -13.64 -8.07 -2.15
N PRO A 79 -12.58 -8.38 -1.35
CA PRO A 79 -12.32 -7.66 -0.10
C PRO A 79 -12.02 -6.18 -0.31
N ILE A 80 -11.30 -5.82 -1.38
CA ILE A 80 -11.00 -4.41 -1.68
C ILE A 80 -12.30 -3.63 -1.85
N VAL A 81 -13.24 -4.12 -2.66
CA VAL A 81 -14.53 -3.46 -2.91
C VAL A 81 -15.34 -3.35 -1.62
N LEU A 82 -15.43 -4.43 -0.85
CA LEU A 82 -16.19 -4.45 0.41
C LEU A 82 -15.63 -3.47 1.44
N PHE A 83 -14.32 -3.44 1.62
CA PHE A 83 -13.69 -2.61 2.65
C PHE A 83 -13.43 -1.17 2.20
N SER A 84 -13.37 -0.87 0.90
CA SER A 84 -13.16 0.48 0.39
C SER A 84 -14.22 1.48 0.84
N LEU A 85 -15.46 1.02 0.99
CA LEU A 85 -16.57 1.83 1.48
C LEU A 85 -16.35 2.33 2.91
N PHE A 86 -15.63 1.55 3.73
CA PHE A 86 -15.38 1.87 5.13
C PHE A 86 -14.01 2.54 5.34
N ALA A 87 -13.07 2.33 4.43
CA ALA A 87 -11.68 2.78 4.59
C ALA A 87 -11.56 4.30 4.70
N GLY A 88 -12.28 5.05 3.88
CA GLY A 88 -12.32 6.51 3.95
C GLY A 88 -12.88 7.01 5.29
N VAL A 89 -14.02 6.46 5.72
CA VAL A 89 -14.66 6.86 6.98
C VAL A 89 -13.75 6.59 8.19
N ILE A 90 -13.06 5.45 8.19
CA ILE A 90 -12.13 5.08 9.27
C ILE A 90 -10.93 6.01 9.26
N ALA A 91 -10.37 6.35 8.08
CA ALA A 91 -9.26 7.27 7.96
C ALA A 91 -9.60 8.70 8.45
N ASP A 92 -10.86 9.10 8.33
CA ASP A 92 -11.33 10.41 8.80
C ASP A 92 -11.63 10.43 10.31
N ARG A 93 -12.02 9.28 10.90
CA ARG A 93 -12.45 9.19 12.30
C ARG A 93 -11.33 8.98 13.30
N TYR A 94 -10.32 8.22 12.91
CA TYR A 94 -9.28 7.76 13.82
C TYR A 94 -7.94 8.43 13.54
N ASP A 95 -7.04 8.35 14.51
CA ASP A 95 -5.66 8.79 14.37
C ASP A 95 -4.98 8.02 13.21
N ARG A 96 -4.57 8.75 12.19
CA ARG A 96 -3.99 8.23 10.95
C ARG A 96 -2.76 7.39 11.19
N ARG A 97 -1.91 7.80 12.15
CA ARG A 97 -0.73 7.04 12.56
C ARG A 97 -1.12 5.72 13.22
N ARG A 98 -2.15 5.72 14.07
CA ARG A 98 -2.64 4.49 14.70
C ARG A 98 -3.24 3.53 13.69
N ILE A 99 -4.01 4.03 12.72
CA ILE A 99 -4.52 3.20 11.63
C ILE A 99 -3.37 2.53 10.90
N LEU A 100 -2.34 3.30 10.50
CA LEU A 100 -1.17 2.75 9.79
C LEU A 100 -0.41 1.72 10.64
N LEU A 101 -0.24 1.96 11.94
CA LEU A 101 0.40 0.99 12.84
C LEU A 101 -0.39 -0.32 12.92
N VAL A 102 -1.71 -0.26 13.08
CA VAL A 102 -2.57 -1.45 13.15
C VAL A 102 -2.57 -2.19 11.83
N VAL A 103 -2.80 -1.49 10.73
CA VAL A 103 -2.84 -2.07 9.37
C VAL A 103 -1.51 -2.75 9.04
N ASN A 104 -0.38 -2.05 9.22
CA ASN A 104 0.93 -2.61 8.92
C ASN A 104 1.33 -3.73 9.90
N GLY A 105 0.89 -3.66 11.16
CA GLY A 105 1.07 -4.75 12.12
C GLY A 105 0.35 -6.03 11.69
N ILE A 106 -0.92 -5.92 11.26
CA ILE A 106 -1.70 -7.07 10.80
C ILE A 106 -1.13 -7.60 9.47
N LEU A 107 -0.79 -6.72 8.52
CA LEU A 107 -0.18 -7.13 7.25
C LEU A 107 1.16 -7.84 7.47
N GLY A 108 1.99 -7.32 8.38
CA GLY A 108 3.24 -7.96 8.78
C GLY A 108 3.02 -9.34 9.39
N LEU A 109 2.02 -9.50 10.29
CA LEU A 109 1.66 -10.79 10.88
C LEU A 109 1.19 -11.78 9.81
N LEU A 110 0.35 -11.38 8.87
CA LEU A 110 -0.10 -12.21 7.76
C LEU A 110 1.08 -12.62 6.87
N SER A 111 2.04 -11.71 6.63
CA SER A 111 3.23 -12.01 5.85
C SER A 111 4.15 -13.00 6.57
N VAL A 112 4.35 -12.85 7.88
CA VAL A 112 5.07 -13.85 8.71
C VAL A 112 4.37 -15.20 8.65
N THR A 113 3.07 -15.23 8.80
CA THR A 113 2.28 -16.47 8.72
C THR A 113 2.50 -17.16 7.37
N LEU A 114 2.41 -16.38 6.28
CA LEU A 114 2.63 -16.92 4.93
C LEU A 114 4.07 -17.43 4.75
N ALA A 115 5.07 -16.71 5.28
CA ALA A 115 6.47 -17.12 5.24
C ALA A 115 6.68 -18.46 5.97
N VAL A 116 6.19 -18.56 7.21
CA VAL A 116 6.34 -19.78 8.04
C VAL A 116 5.65 -20.98 7.39
N LEU A 117 4.41 -20.82 6.93
CA LEU A 117 3.68 -21.90 6.28
C LEU A 117 4.37 -22.35 4.98
N THR A 118 4.93 -21.41 4.21
CA THR A 118 5.65 -21.73 2.97
C THR A 118 6.96 -22.46 3.26
N LEU A 119 7.74 -22.01 4.24
CA LEU A 119 9.00 -22.64 4.62
C LEU A 119 8.79 -24.06 5.18
N ASN A 120 7.67 -24.29 5.86
CA ASN A 120 7.29 -25.60 6.38
C ASN A 120 6.62 -26.51 5.33
N GLY A 121 6.45 -26.04 4.09
CA GLY A 121 5.77 -26.82 3.05
C GLY A 121 4.27 -27.05 3.29
N SER A 122 3.64 -26.29 4.19
CA SER A 122 2.24 -26.48 4.60
C SER A 122 1.26 -25.58 3.83
N VAL A 123 1.74 -24.78 2.86
CA VAL A 123 0.89 -23.90 2.04
C VAL A 123 0.19 -24.72 0.97
N ASN A 124 -1.12 -24.54 0.89
CA ASN A 124 -1.93 -24.99 -0.23
C ASN A 124 -2.60 -23.78 -0.92
N LEU A 125 -3.21 -24.00 -2.06
CA LEU A 125 -3.84 -22.96 -2.86
C LEU A 125 -4.91 -22.17 -2.08
N PHE A 126 -5.70 -22.85 -1.26
CA PHE A 126 -6.75 -22.22 -0.46
C PHE A 126 -6.17 -21.28 0.60
N ILE A 127 -5.14 -21.71 1.32
CA ILE A 127 -4.43 -20.88 2.32
C ILE A 127 -3.84 -19.64 1.65
N LEU A 128 -3.21 -19.81 0.49
CA LEU A 128 -2.61 -18.70 -0.27
C LEU A 128 -3.67 -17.69 -0.71
N TYR A 129 -4.82 -18.16 -1.17
CA TYR A 129 -5.94 -17.29 -1.52
C TYR A 129 -6.52 -16.57 -0.30
N ALA A 130 -6.76 -17.27 0.81
CA ALA A 130 -7.32 -16.71 2.03
C ALA A 130 -6.43 -15.61 2.61
N ILE A 131 -5.11 -15.85 2.69
CA ILE A 131 -4.17 -14.83 3.17
C ILE A 131 -4.10 -13.66 2.18
N SER A 132 -4.09 -13.91 0.86
CA SER A 132 -4.09 -12.85 -0.15
C SER A 132 -5.34 -11.98 -0.09
N ALA A 133 -6.52 -12.58 0.14
CA ALA A 133 -7.78 -11.88 0.36
C ALA A 133 -7.71 -10.99 1.61
N ALA A 134 -7.28 -11.55 2.73
CA ALA A 134 -7.15 -10.83 3.99
C ALA A 134 -6.18 -9.64 3.85
N MET A 135 -5.01 -9.86 3.23
CA MET A 135 -4.03 -8.80 3.00
C MET A 135 -4.58 -7.68 2.09
N SER A 136 -5.33 -8.03 1.06
CA SER A 136 -5.94 -7.05 0.14
C SER A 136 -7.01 -6.22 0.83
N GLY A 137 -7.88 -6.85 1.61
CA GLY A 137 -8.92 -6.17 2.37
C GLY A 137 -8.34 -5.22 3.42
N ILE A 138 -7.38 -5.68 4.22
CA ILE A 138 -6.72 -4.86 5.24
C ILE A 138 -5.88 -3.75 4.60
N GLY A 139 -5.18 -4.04 3.49
CA GLY A 139 -4.40 -3.06 2.74
C GLY A 139 -5.21 -1.89 2.18
N THR A 140 -6.53 -2.06 2.02
CA THR A 140 -7.42 -0.99 1.55
C THR A 140 -7.43 0.22 2.49
N PHE A 141 -7.17 0.03 3.79
CA PHE A 141 -7.11 1.11 4.78
C PHE A 141 -5.78 1.88 4.77
N ASP A 142 -4.72 1.31 4.19
CA ASP A 142 -3.38 1.91 4.21
C ASP A 142 -3.30 3.21 3.40
N ASN A 143 -3.81 3.20 2.17
CA ASN A 143 -3.66 4.33 1.25
C ASN A 143 -4.37 5.62 1.72
N PRO A 144 -5.67 5.61 2.11
CA PRO A 144 -6.34 6.81 2.61
C PRO A 144 -5.71 7.34 3.91
N ALA A 145 -5.30 6.45 4.82
CA ALA A 145 -4.61 6.86 6.05
C ALA A 145 -3.25 7.52 5.76
N ARG A 146 -2.49 6.99 4.81
CA ARG A 146 -1.21 7.52 4.37
C ARG A 146 -1.34 8.88 3.70
N GLN A 147 -2.26 9.01 2.73
CA GLN A 147 -2.48 10.28 2.02
C GLN A 147 -2.94 11.40 2.97
N SER A 148 -3.77 11.08 3.95
CA SER A 148 -4.22 12.04 4.95
C SER A 148 -3.14 12.39 5.99
N LEU A 149 -2.04 11.63 6.08
CA LEU A 149 -0.92 11.91 6.98
C LEU A 149 0.05 12.95 6.38
N PHE A 150 0.24 13.01 5.06
CA PHE A 150 1.16 13.96 4.41
C PHE A 150 0.89 15.43 4.77
N PRO A 151 -0.37 15.94 4.71
CA PRO A 151 -0.66 17.33 5.08
C PRO A 151 -0.47 17.63 6.58
N VAL A 152 -0.34 16.60 7.40
CA VAL A 152 -0.09 16.75 8.85
C VAL A 152 1.41 16.87 9.13
N LEU A 153 2.23 16.22 8.30
CA LEU A 153 3.68 16.15 8.48
C LEU A 153 4.44 17.28 7.78
N LEU A 154 3.83 17.92 6.77
CA LEU A 154 4.46 18.88 5.88
C LEU A 154 3.66 20.18 5.77
N PRO A 155 4.35 21.31 5.58
CA PRO A 155 3.68 22.55 5.16
C PRO A 155 3.07 22.40 3.76
N ASP A 156 2.01 23.16 3.48
CA ASP A 156 1.27 23.10 2.22
C ASP A 156 2.15 23.28 0.97
N LYS A 157 3.16 24.14 1.06
CA LYS A 157 4.13 24.40 -0.03
C LYS A 157 4.99 23.19 -0.42
N GLU A 158 5.14 22.22 0.47
CA GLU A 158 5.94 21.01 0.25
C GLU A 158 5.08 19.82 -0.21
N LEU A 159 3.75 19.90 -0.11
CA LEU A 159 2.85 18.81 -0.47
C LEU A 159 2.98 18.37 -1.94
N PRO A 160 3.05 19.27 -2.94
CA PRO A 160 3.21 18.83 -4.34
C PRO A 160 4.49 18.00 -4.55
N ARG A 161 5.59 18.40 -3.89
CA ARG A 161 6.87 17.67 -3.97
C ARG A 161 6.81 16.32 -3.26
N ALA A 162 6.13 16.26 -2.12
CA ALA A 162 5.92 15.00 -1.40
C ALA A 162 5.09 14.01 -2.22
N ILE A 163 4.04 14.48 -2.89
CA ILE A 163 3.22 13.66 -3.80
C ILE A 163 4.08 13.14 -4.96
N SER A 164 4.89 14.01 -5.59
CA SER A 164 5.79 13.60 -6.67
C SER A 164 6.82 12.56 -6.20
N LEU A 165 7.40 12.73 -5.02
CA LEU A 165 8.31 11.74 -4.43
C LEU A 165 7.62 10.41 -4.16
N ASN A 166 6.37 10.42 -3.69
CA ASN A 166 5.61 9.19 -3.47
C ASN A 166 5.28 8.47 -4.81
N MET A 167 5.02 9.22 -5.88
CA MET A 167 4.85 8.62 -7.22
C MET A 167 6.13 7.96 -7.72
N ILE A 168 7.29 8.61 -7.57
CA ILE A 168 8.59 8.05 -7.93
C ILE A 168 8.87 6.79 -7.10
N LEU A 169 8.61 6.83 -5.80
CA LEU A 169 8.77 5.69 -4.91
C LEU A 169 7.93 4.50 -5.38
N PHE A 170 6.65 4.74 -5.71
CA PHE A 170 5.77 3.71 -6.22
C PHE A 170 6.28 3.13 -7.54
N GLN A 171 6.76 3.99 -8.46
CA GLN A 171 7.30 3.55 -9.75
C GLN A 171 8.57 2.71 -9.59
N VAL A 172 9.49 3.13 -8.71
CA VAL A 172 10.69 2.35 -8.39
C VAL A 172 10.33 1.00 -7.78
N ALA A 173 9.36 0.98 -6.86
CA ALA A 173 8.93 -0.25 -6.22
C ALA A 173 8.18 -1.20 -7.17
N SER A 174 7.41 -0.67 -8.14
CA SER A 174 6.66 -1.47 -9.11
C SER A 174 7.56 -2.26 -10.06
N VAL A 175 8.74 -1.73 -10.37
CA VAL A 175 9.76 -2.41 -11.18
C VAL A 175 10.74 -3.21 -10.30
N GLY A 176 11.25 -2.58 -9.25
CA GLY A 176 12.25 -3.18 -8.36
C GLY A 176 11.70 -4.34 -7.54
N GLY A 177 10.44 -4.27 -7.11
CA GLY A 177 9.81 -5.32 -6.32
C GLY A 177 9.79 -6.68 -7.04
N PRO A 178 9.16 -6.81 -8.21
CA PRO A 178 9.17 -8.04 -8.99
C PRO A 178 10.58 -8.54 -9.34
N ALA A 179 11.51 -7.63 -9.66
CA ALA A 179 12.91 -7.99 -9.97
C ALA A 179 13.61 -8.63 -8.76
N ILE A 180 13.47 -8.04 -7.58
CA ILE A 180 14.00 -8.60 -6.32
C ILE A 180 13.30 -9.92 -6.00
N GLY A 181 11.99 -10.01 -6.21
CA GLY A 181 11.21 -11.23 -6.01
C GLY A 181 11.71 -12.38 -6.86
N GLY A 182 11.91 -12.15 -8.16
CA GLY A 182 12.47 -13.16 -9.06
C GLY A 182 13.86 -13.62 -8.65
N LEU A 183 14.73 -12.69 -8.24
CA LEU A 183 16.08 -13.01 -7.76
C LEU A 183 16.06 -13.83 -6.47
N LEU A 184 15.18 -13.50 -5.52
CA LEU A 184 15.04 -14.23 -4.26
C LEU A 184 14.48 -15.64 -4.51
N ILE A 185 13.48 -15.77 -5.39
CA ILE A 185 12.92 -17.07 -5.77
C ILE A 185 14.01 -17.96 -6.37
N ALA A 186 14.79 -17.41 -7.31
CA ALA A 186 15.83 -18.17 -7.99
C ALA A 186 16.98 -18.64 -7.07
N ARG A 187 17.31 -17.86 -6.02
CA ARG A 187 18.44 -18.16 -5.14
C ARG A 187 18.07 -18.85 -3.84
N ALA A 188 16.92 -18.53 -3.28
CA ALA A 188 16.54 -18.94 -1.93
C ALA A 188 15.13 -19.56 -1.85
N GLY A 189 14.35 -19.47 -2.92
CA GLY A 189 12.99 -19.98 -2.96
C GLY A 189 11.93 -18.99 -2.47
N VAL A 190 10.66 -19.37 -2.69
CA VAL A 190 9.48 -18.51 -2.45
C VAL A 190 9.34 -18.10 -0.98
N GLY A 191 9.66 -19.01 -0.04
CA GLY A 191 9.54 -18.76 1.40
C GLY A 191 10.37 -17.58 1.86
N TRP A 192 11.60 -17.42 1.38
CA TRP A 192 12.47 -16.30 1.72
C TRP A 192 11.99 -14.96 1.17
N ALA A 193 11.30 -14.97 0.03
CA ALA A 193 10.66 -13.76 -0.47
C ALA A 193 9.57 -13.27 0.50
N TYR A 194 8.78 -14.15 1.09
CA TYR A 194 7.80 -13.77 2.12
C TYR A 194 8.46 -13.33 3.44
N VAL A 195 9.61 -13.89 3.81
CA VAL A 195 10.41 -13.38 4.95
C VAL A 195 10.85 -11.94 4.71
N PHE A 196 11.31 -11.64 3.51
CA PHE A 196 11.69 -10.27 3.14
C PHE A 196 10.48 -9.31 3.18
N ASP A 197 9.31 -9.72 2.66
CA ASP A 197 8.08 -8.94 2.75
C ASP A 197 7.70 -8.67 4.22
N ALA A 198 7.73 -9.67 5.07
CA ALA A 198 7.49 -9.53 6.51
C ALA A 198 8.45 -8.53 7.17
N ALA A 199 9.75 -8.62 6.87
CA ALA A 199 10.76 -7.67 7.34
C ALA A 199 10.50 -6.24 6.84
N SER A 200 9.97 -6.07 5.63
CA SER A 200 9.62 -4.78 5.06
C SER A 200 8.51 -4.06 5.83
N PHE A 201 7.53 -4.80 6.34
CA PHE A 201 6.48 -4.25 7.22
C PHE A 201 7.05 -3.80 8.57
N ILE A 202 8.03 -4.53 9.12
CA ILE A 202 8.72 -4.13 10.36
C ILE A 202 9.42 -2.78 10.16
N ALA A 203 10.05 -2.54 9.02
CA ALA A 203 10.71 -1.28 8.72
C ALA A 203 9.74 -0.08 8.75
N LEU A 204 8.57 -0.21 8.13
CA LEU A 204 7.54 0.83 8.17
C LEU A 204 6.94 0.97 9.57
N PHE A 205 6.68 -0.13 10.26
CA PHE A 205 6.15 -0.11 11.62
C PHE A 205 7.09 0.63 12.58
N LEU A 206 8.39 0.34 12.52
CA LEU A 206 9.40 1.07 13.30
C LEU A 206 9.49 2.53 12.90
N ALA A 207 9.46 2.85 11.61
CA ALA A 207 9.45 4.24 11.14
C ALA A 207 8.26 5.03 11.74
N LEU A 208 7.08 4.42 11.77
CA LEU A 208 5.88 5.02 12.39
C LEU A 208 6.03 5.16 13.91
N LEU A 209 6.66 4.20 14.60
CA LEU A 209 6.92 4.27 16.04
C LEU A 209 7.91 5.37 16.43
N PHE A 210 8.93 5.60 15.60
CA PHE A 210 9.93 6.64 15.86
C PHE A 210 9.50 8.06 15.46
N MET A 211 8.31 8.24 14.86
CA MET A 211 7.75 9.57 14.63
C MET A 211 7.47 10.29 15.93
N ARG A 212 7.85 11.58 15.98
CA ARG A 212 7.72 12.43 17.17
C ARG A 212 6.68 13.51 16.95
N ASN A 213 5.88 13.79 17.97
CA ASN A 213 4.97 14.96 17.99
C ASN A 213 4.14 15.12 16.70
N VAL A 214 3.53 14.02 16.23
CA VAL A 214 2.63 14.09 15.08
C VAL A 214 1.39 14.87 15.48
N PRO A 215 1.12 16.06 14.88
CA PRO A 215 -0.05 16.85 15.22
C PRO A 215 -1.32 16.06 14.90
N GLN A 216 -2.24 16.01 15.84
CA GLN A 216 -3.58 15.52 15.54
C GLN A 216 -4.39 16.73 15.06
N ARG A 217 -4.80 16.73 13.80
CA ARG A 217 -5.78 17.74 13.38
C ARG A 217 -7.09 17.49 14.13
N PRO A 218 -7.67 18.54 14.78
CA PRO A 218 -9.03 18.44 15.28
C PRO A 218 -9.93 17.97 14.15
N THR A 219 -10.74 16.98 14.40
CA THR A 219 -11.73 16.50 13.43
C THR A 219 -12.83 17.54 13.37
N GLU A 220 -12.63 18.60 12.58
CA GLU A 220 -13.69 19.53 12.25
C GLU A 220 -14.68 18.79 11.35
N GLN A 221 -15.91 18.70 11.84
CA GLN A 221 -17.10 18.15 11.19
C GLN A 221 -16.91 16.77 10.55
N ARG A 222 -17.13 15.78 11.40
CA ARG A 222 -17.30 14.38 10.99
C ARG A 222 -18.54 14.28 10.11
N ALA A 223 -18.37 14.19 8.80
CA ALA A 223 -19.44 13.70 7.97
C ALA A 223 -19.81 12.30 8.46
N ALA A 224 -21.00 12.15 9.02
CA ALA A 224 -21.49 10.85 9.42
C ALA A 224 -21.53 9.98 8.16
N PHE A 225 -21.01 8.74 8.26
CA PHE A 225 -21.22 7.75 7.19
C PHE A 225 -22.73 7.64 6.98
N SER A 226 -23.18 8.06 5.83
CA SER A 226 -24.57 7.92 5.40
C SER A 226 -24.57 7.05 4.16
N LEU A 227 -25.31 5.95 4.23
CA LEU A 227 -25.63 5.14 3.04
C LEU A 227 -26.27 6.01 1.95
N GLY A 228 -26.95 7.09 2.36
CA GLY A 228 -27.46 8.13 1.46
C GLY A 228 -26.35 8.78 0.65
N ALA A 229 -25.23 9.18 1.27
CA ALA A 229 -24.09 9.80 0.58
C ALA A 229 -23.44 8.84 -0.43
N VAL A 230 -23.35 7.56 -0.11
CA VAL A 230 -22.87 6.51 -1.04
C VAL A 230 -23.81 6.39 -2.24
N ARG A 231 -25.12 6.31 -1.99
CA ARG A 231 -26.14 6.26 -3.04
C ARG A 231 -26.11 7.51 -3.93
N ASP A 232 -25.96 8.67 -3.34
CA ASP A 232 -25.90 9.94 -4.07
C ASP A 232 -24.63 10.02 -4.91
N GLY A 233 -23.50 9.54 -4.41
CA GLY A 233 -22.24 9.39 -5.16
C GLY A 233 -22.43 8.47 -6.38
N PHE A 234 -23.02 7.29 -6.20
CA PHE A 234 -23.37 6.40 -7.32
C PHE A 234 -24.29 7.07 -8.32
N ARG A 235 -25.36 7.72 -7.83
CA ARG A 235 -26.30 8.44 -8.70
C ARG A 235 -25.62 9.54 -9.51
N PHE A 236 -24.68 10.28 -8.91
CA PHE A 236 -23.90 11.31 -9.58
C PHE A 236 -23.01 10.72 -10.67
N VAL A 237 -22.26 9.66 -10.38
CA VAL A 237 -21.35 9.00 -11.35
C VAL A 237 -22.15 8.44 -12.53
N PHE A 238 -23.21 7.68 -12.27
CA PHE A 238 -24.01 7.08 -13.34
C PHE A 238 -24.92 8.09 -14.06
N GLY A 239 -25.29 9.18 -13.39
CA GLY A 239 -26.08 10.27 -13.96
C GLY A 239 -25.27 11.25 -14.83
N THR A 240 -23.93 11.25 -14.71
CA THR A 240 -23.05 12.14 -15.48
C THR A 240 -22.41 11.37 -16.64
N PRO A 241 -22.88 11.54 -17.91
CA PRO A 241 -22.40 10.72 -19.04
C PRO A 241 -20.88 10.74 -19.25
N LEU A 242 -20.24 11.91 -19.05
CA LEU A 242 -18.80 12.07 -19.22
C LEU A 242 -18.02 11.21 -18.21
N ILE A 243 -18.42 11.26 -16.94
CA ILE A 243 -17.77 10.49 -15.88
C ILE A 243 -17.97 9.00 -16.10
N ARG A 244 -19.20 8.58 -16.40
CA ARG A 244 -19.52 7.19 -16.69
C ARG A 244 -18.74 6.66 -17.89
N SER A 245 -18.65 7.42 -18.99
CA SER A 245 -17.92 7.00 -20.19
C SER A 245 -16.42 6.90 -19.94
N SER A 246 -15.82 7.86 -19.23
CA SER A 246 -14.38 7.79 -18.88
C SER A 246 -14.07 6.63 -17.96
N MET A 247 -14.91 6.34 -16.95
CA MET A 247 -14.72 5.20 -16.06
C MET A 247 -14.88 3.86 -16.77
N LEU A 248 -15.88 3.74 -17.70
CA LEU A 248 -16.05 2.54 -18.50
C LEU A 248 -14.87 2.33 -19.47
N LEU A 249 -14.38 3.41 -20.10
CA LEU A 249 -13.22 3.34 -20.98
C LEU A 249 -11.98 2.86 -20.20
N ASP A 250 -11.70 3.44 -19.04
CA ASP A 250 -10.59 3.05 -18.19
C ASP A 250 -10.71 1.61 -17.70
N PHE A 251 -11.92 1.19 -17.30
CA PHE A 251 -12.20 -0.18 -16.92
C PHE A 251 -11.89 -1.16 -18.07
N PHE A 252 -12.41 -0.93 -19.25
CA PHE A 252 -12.17 -1.82 -20.39
C PHE A 252 -10.71 -1.79 -20.86
N ALA A 253 -10.09 -0.61 -20.91
CA ALA A 253 -8.68 -0.48 -21.23
C ALA A 253 -7.80 -1.27 -20.26
N THR A 254 -8.02 -1.12 -18.97
CA THR A 254 -7.26 -1.84 -17.92
C THR A 254 -7.56 -3.34 -17.95
N PHE A 255 -8.83 -3.74 -18.09
CA PHE A 255 -9.23 -5.13 -18.10
C PHE A 255 -8.62 -5.92 -19.27
N PHE A 256 -8.67 -5.37 -20.49
CA PHE A 256 -8.13 -6.05 -21.66
C PHE A 256 -6.61 -5.87 -21.83
N ALA A 257 -6.01 -4.79 -21.32
CA ALA A 257 -4.58 -4.56 -21.42
C ALA A 257 -3.75 -5.26 -20.31
N SER A 258 -4.39 -5.82 -19.28
CA SER A 258 -3.70 -6.40 -18.13
C SER A 258 -3.18 -7.81 -18.40
N ALA A 259 -2.04 -7.90 -19.10
CA ALA A 259 -1.31 -9.16 -19.29
C ALA A 259 -0.41 -9.56 -18.11
N MET A 260 -0.20 -8.67 -17.12
CA MET A 260 0.73 -8.88 -16.00
C MET A 260 0.41 -10.13 -15.17
N ALA A 261 -0.86 -10.49 -15.02
CA ALA A 261 -1.27 -11.68 -14.28
C ALA A 261 -0.83 -12.98 -14.96
N LEU A 262 -0.62 -12.99 -16.29
CA LEU A 262 -0.24 -14.15 -17.06
C LEU A 262 1.28 -14.25 -17.27
N LEU A 263 2.07 -13.25 -16.91
CA LEU A 263 3.53 -13.27 -17.03
C LEU A 263 4.19 -14.53 -16.46
N PRO A 264 3.76 -15.11 -15.31
CA PRO A 264 4.36 -16.33 -14.80
C PRO A 264 4.22 -17.55 -15.74
N ILE A 265 3.20 -17.56 -16.59
CA ILE A 265 2.99 -18.66 -17.57
C ILE A 265 4.01 -18.55 -18.72
N TYR A 266 4.34 -17.33 -19.13
CA TYR A 266 5.31 -17.10 -20.22
C TYR A 266 6.78 -17.16 -19.77
N ALA A 267 7.03 -17.08 -18.45
CA ALA A 267 8.38 -17.11 -17.88
C ALA A 267 8.88 -18.52 -17.53
N GLN A 268 8.06 -19.53 -17.71
CA GLN A 268 8.41 -20.96 -17.55
C GLN A 268 8.69 -21.62 -18.90
#